data_7ddd92de7471422a57a9ff9e413dcaff
#
_entry.id   7ddd92de7471422a57a9ff9e413dcaff
#
_cell.length_a   1.000
_cell.length_b   1.000
_cell.length_c   1.000
_cell.angle_alpha   90.00
_cell.angle_beta   90.00
_cell.angle_gamma   90.00
#
_symmetry.space_group_name_H-M   'P 1'
#
loop_
_entity.id
_entity.type
_entity.pdbx_description
1 polymer ?
#
loop_
_entity_poly.entity_id
_entity_poly.type
_entity_poly.pdbx_seq_one_letter_code
_entity_poly.pdbx_strand_id
1 'polypeptide(L)'
;MKRECENYTVYDTFGNMVFSFMRLMTLLDEFLQKANEFTGKKDVMDFYFELRNFLNIYDLVDEHYVMYSELEADGRFMLKLFCVDPSLNIQKRLDKGKSAVFFSATFLPVNYYKSLLSTKKDNYAIYADSTFDSKKRLLAMATDVSTRYTRRSRSEYERIAGYINAVVTQKTGNYMVFFPSYKMMNDVADIYCEKYADETELMLQKNNMSEAEREEFLDRFSEKSDRTLVAFGIMGGIFGEGIDLKNDRLIGAIVVGTGLPQISNERTILKDYYDAENGCGFDYAFRYPGINKVLQAAGRVIRTTEDTGVILLLDERFWQREYDLLYPREWSDRKPCNIANVGKLVADFWEQI
;
A
#
# COMPACT_ATOMS: atom_id res chain seq x y z
N MET A 1 30.23 -13.98 -5.54
CA MET A 1 28.92 -13.34 -5.31
C MET A 1 28.28 -12.83 -6.61
N LYS A 2 28.68 -11.69 -7.22
CA LYS A 2 28.00 -11.16 -8.43
C LYS A 2 27.93 -12.15 -9.60
N ARG A 3 28.98 -12.92 -9.86
CA ARG A 3 29.06 -13.90 -10.97
C ARG A 3 28.21 -15.16 -10.74
N GLU A 4 27.79 -15.41 -9.51
CA GLU A 4 27.06 -16.60 -9.06
C GLU A 4 25.59 -16.27 -8.74
N CYS A 5 25.20 -14.99 -8.79
CA CYS A 5 23.86 -14.51 -8.50
C CYS A 5 23.06 -14.42 -9.82
N GLU A 6 22.16 -15.34 -10.05
CA GLU A 6 21.27 -15.31 -11.22
C GLU A 6 20.09 -14.36 -11.02
N ASN A 7 19.45 -14.41 -9.85
CA ASN A 7 18.33 -13.56 -9.44
C ASN A 7 18.61 -12.99 -8.06
N TYR A 8 18.53 -13.82 -7.02
CA TYR A 8 18.99 -13.48 -5.66
C TYR A 8 19.65 -14.71 -5.00
N THR A 9 20.50 -14.45 -4.02
CA THR A 9 21.17 -15.49 -3.24
C THR A 9 21.18 -15.09 -1.78
N VAL A 10 20.71 -15.99 -0.90
CA VAL A 10 20.75 -15.80 0.56
C VAL A 10 22.10 -16.30 1.11
N TYR A 11 22.62 -15.61 2.12
CA TYR A 11 23.87 -15.89 2.79
C TYR A 11 23.70 -15.97 4.30
N ASP A 12 24.40 -16.87 4.94
CA ASP A 12 24.49 -16.92 6.40
C ASP A 12 25.35 -15.79 6.94
N THR A 13 26.33 -15.34 6.17
CA THR A 13 27.23 -14.23 6.53
C THR A 13 27.85 -13.61 5.27
N PHE A 14 28.13 -12.32 5.33
CA PHE A 14 28.97 -11.65 4.33
C PHE A 14 30.48 -11.78 4.63
N GLY A 15 30.87 -12.42 5.74
CA GLY A 15 32.22 -12.84 6.05
C GLY A 15 33.28 -11.73 5.90
N ASN A 16 34.37 -12.07 5.20
CA ASN A 16 35.53 -11.16 5.00
C ASN A 16 35.18 -9.83 4.31
N MET A 17 34.06 -9.74 3.61
CA MET A 17 33.64 -8.50 2.97
C MET A 17 33.33 -7.39 3.97
N VAL A 18 32.72 -7.73 5.10
CA VAL A 18 32.39 -6.75 6.16
C VAL A 18 33.67 -6.21 6.78
N PHE A 19 34.68 -7.04 6.99
CA PHE A 19 36.02 -6.56 7.44
C PHE A 19 36.64 -5.59 6.45
N SER A 20 36.48 -5.85 5.14
CA SER A 20 36.95 -4.93 4.10
C SER A 20 36.21 -3.60 4.15
N PHE A 21 34.91 -3.61 4.41
CA PHE A 21 34.10 -2.41 4.58
C PHE A 21 34.51 -1.62 5.82
N MET A 22 34.74 -2.28 6.96
CA MET A 22 35.25 -1.62 8.16
C MET A 22 36.61 -0.93 7.94
N ARG A 23 37.50 -1.62 7.24
CA ARG A 23 38.82 -1.05 6.89
C ARG A 23 38.66 0.15 5.94
N LEU A 24 37.80 0.04 4.93
CA LEU A 24 37.56 1.15 4.01
C LEU A 24 36.96 2.34 4.76
N MET A 25 36.05 2.08 5.71
CA MET A 25 35.45 3.11 6.56
C MET A 25 36.50 3.91 7.34
N THR A 26 37.45 3.21 7.96
CA THR A 26 38.58 3.83 8.69
C THR A 26 39.43 4.72 7.75
N LEU A 27 39.72 4.23 6.54
CA LEU A 27 40.50 5.00 5.56
C LEU A 27 39.73 6.24 5.06
N LEU A 28 38.43 6.12 4.87
CA LEU A 28 37.57 7.26 4.50
C LEU A 28 37.49 8.31 5.62
N ASP A 29 37.39 7.88 6.89
CA ASP A 29 37.43 8.78 8.04
C ASP A 29 38.72 9.58 8.08
N GLU A 30 39.90 8.91 7.94
CA GLU A 30 41.19 9.55 7.89
C GLU A 30 41.34 10.53 6.71
N PHE A 31 40.82 10.14 5.55
CA PHE A 31 40.86 10.98 4.35
C PHE A 31 40.02 12.23 4.51
N LEU A 32 38.75 12.08 4.96
CA LEU A 32 37.82 13.18 5.13
C LEU A 32 38.24 14.17 6.24
N GLN A 33 38.94 13.72 7.26
CA GLN A 33 39.54 14.59 8.26
C GLN A 33 40.68 15.49 7.70
N LYS A 34 41.40 15.01 6.69
CA LYS A 34 42.56 15.72 6.10
C LYS A 34 42.16 16.57 4.89
N ALA A 35 41.16 16.15 4.13
CA ALA A 35 40.77 16.77 2.87
C ALA A 35 39.45 17.58 3.06
N ASN A 36 39.58 18.89 3.25
CA ASN A 36 38.40 19.75 3.45
C ASN A 36 37.60 19.98 2.15
N GLU A 37 38.29 20.15 1.02
CA GLU A 37 37.68 20.38 -0.30
C GLU A 37 38.41 19.59 -1.39
N PHE A 38 37.67 18.87 -2.22
CA PHE A 38 38.17 18.11 -3.35
C PHE A 38 37.08 17.82 -4.37
N THR A 39 37.46 17.53 -5.63
CA THR A 39 36.51 17.19 -6.69
C THR A 39 35.79 15.87 -6.36
N GLY A 40 34.45 15.81 -6.45
CA GLY A 40 33.67 14.63 -6.12
C GLY A 40 33.40 14.44 -4.62
N LYS A 41 33.62 15.47 -3.77
CA LYS A 41 33.37 15.41 -2.32
C LYS A 41 31.96 14.92 -1.99
N LYS A 42 30.94 15.38 -2.73
CA LYS A 42 29.57 14.94 -2.52
C LYS A 42 29.42 13.43 -2.71
N ASP A 43 29.92 12.89 -3.80
CA ASP A 43 29.80 11.46 -4.12
C ASP A 43 30.52 10.58 -3.09
N VAL A 44 31.71 11.04 -2.63
CA VAL A 44 32.46 10.35 -1.56
C VAL A 44 31.70 10.41 -0.23
N MET A 45 31.08 11.55 0.10
CA MET A 45 30.28 11.68 1.33
C MET A 45 29.02 10.82 1.27
N ASP A 46 28.31 10.79 0.15
CA ASP A 46 27.13 9.97 -0.04
C ASP A 46 27.50 8.48 0.14
N PHE A 47 28.56 8.02 -0.52
CA PHE A 47 29.07 6.64 -0.36
C PHE A 47 29.53 6.35 1.08
N TYR A 48 30.20 7.31 1.75
CA TYR A 48 30.59 7.18 3.16
C TYR A 48 29.39 6.94 4.06
N PHE A 49 28.33 7.71 3.89
CA PHE A 49 27.11 7.56 4.71
C PHE A 49 26.36 6.26 4.39
N GLU A 50 26.33 5.83 3.14
CA GLU A 50 25.75 4.54 2.77
C GLU A 50 26.50 3.37 3.42
N LEU A 51 27.85 3.38 3.34
CA LEU A 51 28.70 2.37 3.95
C LEU A 51 28.56 2.34 5.47
N ARG A 52 28.55 3.52 6.10
CA ARG A 52 28.35 3.67 7.53
C ARG A 52 26.99 3.14 7.97
N ASN A 53 25.94 3.47 7.22
CA ASN A 53 24.61 2.96 7.49
C ASN A 53 24.54 1.44 7.37
N PHE A 54 25.16 0.88 6.33
CA PHE A 54 25.25 -0.58 6.17
C PHE A 54 25.93 -1.25 7.37
N LEU A 55 27.06 -0.72 7.85
CA LEU A 55 27.79 -1.27 9.01
C LEU A 55 26.97 -1.13 10.30
N ASN A 56 26.30 0.01 10.51
CA ASN A 56 25.41 0.20 11.67
C ASN A 56 24.23 -0.79 11.68
N ILE A 57 23.68 -1.11 10.51
CA ILE A 57 22.64 -2.14 10.40
C ILE A 57 23.23 -3.54 10.62
N TYR A 58 24.45 -3.80 10.10
CA TYR A 58 25.11 -5.09 10.28
C TYR A 58 25.35 -5.43 11.76
N ASP A 59 25.63 -4.44 12.59
CA ASP A 59 25.76 -4.59 14.04
C ASP A 59 24.44 -4.97 14.74
N LEU A 60 23.29 -4.83 14.05
CA LEU A 60 21.97 -5.20 14.57
C LEU A 60 21.49 -6.57 14.05
N VAL A 61 22.25 -7.17 13.11
CA VAL A 61 21.87 -8.45 12.50
C VAL A 61 21.80 -9.56 13.55
N ASP A 62 20.66 -10.22 13.60
CA ASP A 62 20.37 -11.39 14.39
C ASP A 62 19.53 -12.39 13.55
N GLU A 63 18.91 -13.38 14.17
CA GLU A 63 18.06 -14.38 13.51
C GLU A 63 16.82 -13.81 12.80
N HIS A 64 16.48 -12.54 13.06
CA HIS A 64 15.37 -11.83 12.43
C HIS A 64 15.78 -11.07 11.17
N TYR A 65 17.02 -11.26 10.70
CA TYR A 65 17.53 -10.68 9.47
C TYR A 65 17.85 -11.75 8.44
N VAL A 66 17.58 -11.44 7.18
CA VAL A 66 18.06 -12.22 6.04
C VAL A 66 19.08 -11.40 5.26
N MET A 67 20.27 -11.93 5.13
CA MET A 67 21.33 -11.35 4.31
C MET A 67 21.26 -11.93 2.90
N TYR A 68 21.09 -11.09 1.90
CA TYR A 68 21.04 -11.58 0.53
C TYR A 68 21.65 -10.60 -0.47
N SER A 69 22.02 -11.14 -1.64
CA SER A 69 22.38 -10.35 -2.81
C SER A 69 21.31 -10.47 -3.88
N GLU A 70 21.17 -9.44 -4.69
CA GLU A 70 20.24 -9.36 -5.80
C GLU A 70 20.89 -8.71 -7.00
N LEU A 71 20.61 -9.24 -8.19
CA LEU A 71 21.00 -8.63 -9.46
C LEU A 71 19.77 -7.94 -10.05
N GLU A 72 19.79 -6.61 -10.06
CA GLU A 72 18.69 -5.82 -10.61
C GLU A 72 18.66 -5.88 -12.15
N ALA A 73 17.49 -5.59 -12.74
CA ALA A 73 17.29 -5.64 -14.18
C ALA A 73 18.21 -4.69 -14.99
N ASP A 74 18.70 -3.61 -14.36
CA ASP A 74 19.67 -2.67 -14.92
C ASP A 74 21.12 -3.12 -14.77
N GLY A 75 21.36 -4.31 -14.19
CA GLY A 75 22.69 -4.91 -13.97
C GLY A 75 23.38 -4.44 -12.69
N ARG A 76 22.74 -3.63 -11.85
CA ARG A 76 23.27 -3.32 -10.52
C ARG A 76 23.24 -4.55 -9.64
N PHE A 77 24.33 -4.76 -8.90
CA PHE A 77 24.45 -5.82 -7.91
C PHE A 77 24.27 -5.21 -6.52
N MET A 78 23.28 -5.68 -5.80
CA MET A 78 22.92 -5.14 -4.51
C MET A 78 23.14 -6.18 -3.41
N LEU A 79 23.62 -5.73 -2.25
CA LEU A 79 23.71 -6.50 -1.02
C LEU A 79 22.75 -5.90 -0.02
N LYS A 80 21.91 -6.74 0.56
CA LYS A 80 20.88 -6.31 1.52
C LYS A 80 20.99 -7.02 2.85
N LEU A 81 20.76 -6.25 3.92
CA LEU A 81 20.49 -6.69 5.27
C LEU A 81 18.98 -6.46 5.51
N PHE A 82 18.18 -7.48 5.30
CA PHE A 82 16.72 -7.37 5.34
C PHE A 82 16.19 -7.81 6.70
N CYS A 83 15.68 -6.87 7.48
CA CYS A 83 14.98 -7.15 8.73
C CYS A 83 13.59 -7.70 8.41
N VAL A 84 13.38 -9.00 8.60
CA VAL A 84 12.11 -9.68 8.35
C VAL A 84 11.18 -9.60 9.56
N ASP A 85 11.72 -9.51 10.78
CA ASP A 85 10.98 -9.28 12.01
C ASP A 85 11.64 -8.17 12.85
N PRO A 86 11.04 -6.97 12.91
CA PRO A 86 11.61 -5.84 13.65
C PRO A 86 11.33 -5.88 15.15
N SER A 87 10.54 -6.84 15.66
CA SER A 87 9.98 -6.84 17.01
C SER A 87 11.03 -6.73 18.10
N LEU A 88 12.13 -7.50 17.98
CA LEU A 88 13.22 -7.48 18.97
C LEU A 88 13.94 -6.13 19.02
N ASN A 89 14.24 -5.55 17.86
CA ASN A 89 14.92 -4.27 17.80
C ASN A 89 14.03 -3.11 18.26
N ILE A 90 12.74 -3.16 17.97
CA ILE A 90 11.77 -2.22 18.50
C ILE A 90 11.67 -2.38 20.01
N GLN A 91 11.55 -3.61 20.52
CA GLN A 91 11.46 -3.89 21.96
C GLN A 91 12.67 -3.35 22.74
N LYS A 92 13.89 -3.54 22.24
CA LYS A 92 15.10 -2.96 22.84
C LYS A 92 15.04 -1.42 22.98
N ARG A 93 14.27 -0.75 22.12
CA ARG A 93 14.05 0.70 22.20
C ARG A 93 12.93 1.05 23.16
N LEU A 94 11.84 0.28 23.14
CA LEU A 94 10.70 0.46 24.06
C LEU A 94 11.11 0.29 25.53
N ASP A 95 12.00 -0.65 25.81
CA ASP A 95 12.48 -0.91 27.18
C ASP A 95 13.31 0.26 27.80
N LYS A 96 13.70 1.25 26.99
CA LYS A 96 14.31 2.50 27.47
C LYS A 96 13.28 3.53 27.95
N GLY A 97 12.01 3.34 27.61
CA GLY A 97 10.89 4.21 28.01
C GLY A 97 10.08 3.60 29.15
N LYS A 98 9.24 4.41 29.80
CA LYS A 98 8.27 3.91 30.80
C LYS A 98 7.08 3.21 30.16
N SER A 99 6.59 3.75 29.04
CA SER A 99 5.45 3.23 28.28
C SER A 99 5.51 3.72 26.86
N ALA A 100 4.85 2.99 25.95
CA ALA A 100 4.66 3.38 24.57
C ALA A 100 3.21 3.10 24.16
N VAL A 101 2.66 3.98 23.34
CA VAL A 101 1.32 3.83 22.75
C VAL A 101 1.47 3.91 21.24
N PHE A 102 1.05 2.85 20.56
CA PHE A 102 0.94 2.82 19.11
C PHE A 102 -0.53 2.94 18.72
N PHE A 103 -0.82 3.76 17.75
CA PHE A 103 -2.19 3.92 17.26
C PHE A 103 -2.24 4.09 15.74
N SER A 104 -3.26 3.52 15.14
CA SER A 104 -3.56 3.65 13.71
C SER A 104 -5.02 3.28 13.48
N ALA A 105 -5.63 3.84 12.44
CA ALA A 105 -6.94 3.42 11.97
C ALA A 105 -6.93 2.03 11.29
N THR A 106 -5.75 1.52 10.92
CA THR A 106 -5.61 0.29 10.13
C THR A 106 -4.73 -0.78 10.81
N PHE A 107 -4.67 -0.80 12.15
CA PHE A 107 -3.99 -1.87 12.89
C PHE A 107 -4.79 -3.18 12.91
N LEU A 108 -5.13 -3.67 11.72
CA LEU A 108 -5.87 -4.92 11.52
C LEU A 108 -5.10 -5.88 10.60
N PRO A 109 -4.98 -7.16 10.97
CA PRO A 109 -5.37 -7.74 12.25
C PRO A 109 -4.43 -7.33 13.40
N VAL A 110 -4.97 -7.06 14.57
CA VAL A 110 -4.20 -6.50 15.69
C VAL A 110 -3.01 -7.38 16.12
N ASN A 111 -3.17 -8.71 16.07
CA ASN A 111 -2.11 -9.65 16.47
C ASN A 111 -0.89 -9.59 15.55
N TYR A 112 -1.09 -9.35 14.25
CA TYR A 112 -0.01 -9.11 13.30
C TYR A 112 0.83 -7.90 13.72
N TYR A 113 0.20 -6.77 14.01
CA TYR A 113 0.94 -5.58 14.45
C TYR A 113 1.57 -5.75 15.84
N LYS A 114 0.88 -6.41 16.77
CA LYS A 114 1.46 -6.72 18.08
C LYS A 114 2.74 -7.54 17.95
N SER A 115 2.76 -8.56 17.08
CA SER A 115 3.94 -9.40 16.87
C SER A 115 5.11 -8.64 16.26
N LEU A 116 4.86 -7.67 15.36
CA LEU A 116 5.91 -6.88 14.73
C LEU A 116 6.44 -5.73 15.61
N LEU A 117 5.62 -5.20 16.52
CA LEU A 117 5.96 -4.02 17.31
C LEU A 117 6.56 -4.35 18.68
N SER A 118 6.41 -5.58 19.16
CA SER A 118 6.89 -5.96 20.48
C SER A 118 7.02 -7.48 20.63
N THR A 119 8.02 -7.91 21.39
CA THR A 119 8.19 -9.31 21.79
C THR A 119 7.33 -9.70 23.01
N LYS A 120 6.73 -8.72 23.71
CA LYS A 120 5.90 -8.97 24.91
C LYS A 120 4.50 -9.43 24.51
N LYS A 121 4.06 -10.56 25.04
CA LYS A 121 2.75 -11.16 24.71
C LYS A 121 1.58 -10.54 25.46
N ASP A 122 1.85 -9.87 26.58
CA ASP A 122 0.87 -9.27 27.49
C ASP A 122 0.51 -7.82 27.17
N ASN A 123 0.97 -7.30 26.02
CA ASN A 123 0.61 -5.96 25.57
C ASN A 123 -0.89 -5.85 25.32
N TYR A 124 -1.48 -4.77 25.83
CA TYR A 124 -2.89 -4.47 25.57
C TYR A 124 -3.13 -3.97 24.15
N ALA A 125 -4.32 -4.28 23.63
CA ALA A 125 -4.85 -3.66 22.43
C ALA A 125 -6.27 -3.18 22.72
N ILE A 126 -6.57 -1.95 22.35
CA ILE A 126 -7.88 -1.33 22.52
C ILE A 126 -8.41 -0.99 21.14
N TYR A 127 -9.63 -1.39 20.87
CA TYR A 127 -10.36 -0.95 19.70
C TYR A 127 -11.20 0.25 20.11
N ALA A 128 -10.94 1.40 19.50
CA ALA A 128 -11.79 2.57 19.64
C ALA A 128 -12.89 2.49 18.59
N ASP A 129 -14.14 2.57 19.02
CA ASP A 129 -15.27 2.55 18.11
C ASP A 129 -15.24 3.78 17.19
N SER A 130 -15.69 3.59 15.96
CA SER A 130 -15.81 4.70 15.00
C SER A 130 -16.83 5.73 15.48
N THR A 131 -16.48 7.01 15.36
CA THR A 131 -17.40 8.12 15.63
C THR A 131 -18.27 8.48 14.42
N PHE A 132 -18.03 7.84 13.26
CA PHE A 132 -18.75 8.11 12.03
C PHE A 132 -20.03 7.30 11.97
N ASP A 133 -21.14 7.94 11.55
CA ASP A 133 -22.42 7.27 11.33
C ASP A 133 -22.34 6.36 10.10
N SER A 134 -22.51 5.06 10.31
CA SER A 134 -22.49 4.08 9.22
C SER A 134 -23.60 4.29 8.18
N LYS A 135 -24.70 4.97 8.53
CA LYS A 135 -25.78 5.30 7.60
C LYS A 135 -25.38 6.32 6.55
N LYS A 136 -24.38 7.17 6.85
CA LYS A 136 -23.81 8.14 5.90
C LYS A 136 -22.88 7.49 4.87
N ARG A 137 -22.66 6.18 4.94
CA ARG A 137 -21.79 5.44 4.05
C ARG A 137 -22.49 4.23 3.46
N LEU A 138 -22.44 4.08 2.14
CA LEU A 138 -22.70 2.80 1.49
C LEU A 138 -21.36 2.06 1.31
N LEU A 139 -21.24 0.88 1.91
CA LEU A 139 -20.14 -0.06 1.62
C LEU A 139 -20.69 -1.24 0.82
N ALA A 140 -20.33 -1.33 -0.45
CA ALA A 140 -20.72 -2.42 -1.34
C ALA A 140 -19.48 -3.23 -1.79
N MET A 141 -19.63 -4.54 -1.93
CA MET A 141 -18.59 -5.45 -2.35
C MET A 141 -19.11 -6.34 -3.48
N ALA A 142 -18.39 -6.35 -4.61
CA ALA A 142 -18.76 -7.12 -5.79
C ALA A 142 -18.56 -8.63 -5.57
N THR A 143 -19.48 -9.43 -6.12
CA THR A 143 -19.48 -10.89 -6.03
C THR A 143 -19.15 -11.58 -7.35
N ASP A 144 -19.12 -10.86 -8.48
CA ASP A 144 -19.03 -11.39 -9.83
C ASP A 144 -17.86 -10.79 -10.65
N VAL A 145 -16.89 -10.15 -10.00
CA VAL A 145 -15.70 -9.59 -10.65
C VAL A 145 -14.44 -10.09 -9.94
N SER A 146 -13.37 -10.33 -10.71
CA SER A 146 -12.10 -10.84 -10.18
C SER A 146 -10.90 -10.17 -10.82
N THR A 147 -9.93 -9.74 -10.00
CA THR A 147 -8.67 -9.18 -10.46
C THR A 147 -7.52 -10.19 -10.45
N ARG A 148 -7.80 -11.48 -10.20
CA ARG A 148 -6.81 -12.57 -10.25
C ARG A 148 -6.08 -12.57 -11.58
N TYR A 149 -4.78 -12.80 -11.56
CA TYR A 149 -3.97 -12.82 -12.79
C TYR A 149 -4.53 -13.78 -13.86
N THR A 150 -5.00 -14.95 -13.44
CA THR A 150 -5.57 -15.98 -14.32
C THR A 150 -6.94 -15.60 -14.90
N ARG A 151 -7.61 -14.60 -14.37
CA ARG A 151 -8.92 -14.10 -14.79
C ARG A 151 -8.83 -12.81 -15.61
N ARG A 152 -7.66 -12.20 -15.71
CA ARG A 152 -7.46 -10.94 -16.46
C ARG A 152 -7.76 -11.13 -17.93
N SER A 153 -8.75 -10.41 -18.41
CA SER A 153 -9.21 -10.44 -19.80
C SER A 153 -9.90 -9.13 -20.13
N ARG A 154 -10.08 -8.81 -21.41
CA ARG A 154 -10.84 -7.64 -21.86
C ARG A 154 -12.26 -7.64 -21.26
N SER A 155 -12.93 -8.78 -21.23
CA SER A 155 -14.28 -8.90 -20.68
C SER A 155 -14.34 -8.58 -19.16
N GLU A 156 -13.31 -8.96 -18.40
CA GLU A 156 -13.23 -8.63 -16.99
C GLU A 156 -12.96 -7.12 -16.78
N TYR A 157 -12.13 -6.52 -17.62
CA TYR A 157 -11.88 -5.07 -17.59
C TYR A 157 -13.10 -4.27 -18.04
N GLU A 158 -13.87 -4.76 -19.01
CA GLU A 158 -15.17 -4.18 -19.39
C GLU A 158 -16.18 -4.23 -18.25
N ARG A 159 -16.17 -5.32 -17.46
CA ARG A 159 -17.01 -5.44 -16.28
C ARG A 159 -16.61 -4.42 -15.21
N ILE A 160 -15.29 -4.26 -14.95
CA ILE A 160 -14.77 -3.25 -14.02
C ILE A 160 -15.20 -1.85 -14.48
N ALA A 161 -15.00 -1.50 -15.76
CA ALA A 161 -15.43 -0.22 -16.31
C ALA A 161 -16.95 -0.01 -16.18
N GLY A 162 -17.73 -1.06 -16.41
CA GLY A 162 -19.19 -1.04 -16.22
C GLY A 162 -19.61 -0.78 -14.76
N TYR A 163 -18.92 -1.40 -13.80
CA TYR A 163 -19.15 -1.11 -12.38
C TYR A 163 -18.84 0.35 -12.02
N ILE A 164 -17.70 0.86 -12.50
CA ILE A 164 -17.33 2.26 -12.28
C ILE A 164 -18.44 3.15 -12.81
N ASN A 165 -18.85 2.97 -14.07
CA ASN A 165 -19.88 3.78 -14.68
C ASN A 165 -21.22 3.68 -13.95
N ALA A 166 -21.66 2.48 -13.60
CA ALA A 166 -22.91 2.24 -12.90
C ALA A 166 -23.01 2.95 -11.53
N VAL A 167 -21.85 3.22 -10.89
CA VAL A 167 -21.78 3.95 -9.61
C VAL A 167 -21.73 5.45 -9.82
N VAL A 168 -20.85 5.93 -10.70
CA VAL A 168 -20.54 7.37 -10.81
C VAL A 168 -21.64 8.16 -11.52
N THR A 169 -22.51 7.49 -12.26
CA THR A 169 -23.70 8.09 -12.93
C THR A 169 -24.88 8.30 -11.99
N GLN A 170 -24.87 7.73 -10.77
CA GLN A 170 -26.01 7.87 -9.84
C GLN A 170 -26.03 9.21 -9.11
N LYS A 171 -24.89 9.88 -8.98
CA LYS A 171 -24.80 11.22 -8.39
C LYS A 171 -23.62 11.98 -8.98
N THR A 172 -23.87 13.20 -9.45
CA THR A 172 -22.79 14.10 -9.89
C THR A 172 -21.88 14.45 -8.71
N GLY A 173 -20.57 14.35 -8.91
CA GLY A 173 -19.55 14.64 -7.90
C GLY A 173 -18.20 14.01 -8.25
N ASN A 174 -17.29 14.00 -7.29
CA ASN A 174 -15.94 13.51 -7.49
C ASN A 174 -15.78 12.10 -6.94
N TYR A 175 -15.24 11.22 -7.77
CA TYR A 175 -14.98 9.83 -7.46
C TYR A 175 -13.51 9.50 -7.68
N MET A 176 -12.95 8.63 -6.84
CA MET A 176 -11.60 8.13 -6.99
C MET A 176 -11.62 6.60 -7.13
N VAL A 177 -10.94 6.10 -8.16
CA VAL A 177 -10.81 4.67 -8.44
C VAL A 177 -9.36 4.25 -8.22
N PHE A 178 -9.14 3.33 -7.32
CA PHE A 178 -7.81 2.85 -6.95
C PHE A 178 -7.51 1.51 -7.60
N PHE A 179 -6.44 1.45 -8.38
CA PHE A 179 -6.00 0.25 -9.09
C PHE A 179 -4.75 -0.36 -8.47
N PRO A 180 -4.52 -1.69 -8.63
CA PRO A 180 -3.34 -2.36 -8.10
C PRO A 180 -2.06 -2.10 -8.92
N SER A 181 -2.19 -1.60 -10.16
CA SER A 181 -1.04 -1.30 -11.03
C SER A 181 -1.43 -0.33 -12.15
N TYR A 182 -0.43 0.42 -12.65
CA TYR A 182 -0.59 1.31 -13.82
C TYR A 182 -1.09 0.57 -15.06
N LYS A 183 -0.59 -0.67 -15.28
CA LYS A 183 -1.04 -1.47 -16.42
C LYS A 183 -2.56 -1.70 -16.38
N MET A 184 -3.09 -2.20 -15.27
CA MET A 184 -4.53 -2.45 -15.14
C MET A 184 -5.33 -1.15 -15.20
N MET A 185 -4.83 -0.07 -14.58
CA MET A 185 -5.45 1.25 -14.62
C MET A 185 -5.60 1.72 -16.07
N ASN A 186 -4.54 1.67 -16.86
CA ASN A 186 -4.56 2.10 -18.26
C ASN A 186 -5.44 1.20 -19.13
N ASP A 187 -5.33 -0.13 -18.98
CA ASP A 187 -6.16 -1.10 -19.72
C ASP A 187 -7.68 -0.86 -19.46
N VAL A 188 -8.07 -0.52 -18.23
CA VAL A 188 -9.46 -0.19 -17.88
C VAL A 188 -9.83 1.23 -18.32
N ALA A 189 -8.91 2.19 -18.24
CA ALA A 189 -9.13 3.55 -18.70
C ALA A 189 -9.43 3.62 -20.21
N ASP A 190 -8.69 2.87 -21.02
CA ASP A 190 -8.93 2.79 -22.47
C ASP A 190 -10.35 2.31 -22.77
N ILE A 191 -10.79 1.26 -22.06
CA ILE A 191 -12.16 0.71 -22.21
C ILE A 191 -13.22 1.71 -21.70
N TYR A 192 -12.92 2.38 -20.58
CA TYR A 192 -13.82 3.37 -20.00
C TYR A 192 -14.01 4.55 -20.94
N CYS A 193 -12.93 5.07 -21.54
CA CYS A 193 -12.99 6.12 -22.56
C CYS A 193 -13.75 5.66 -23.81
N GLU A 194 -13.51 4.43 -24.27
CA GLU A 194 -14.20 3.89 -25.45
C GLU A 194 -15.73 3.85 -25.27
N LYS A 195 -16.21 3.55 -24.06
CA LYS A 195 -17.63 3.28 -23.80
C LYS A 195 -18.39 4.43 -23.11
N TYR A 196 -17.70 5.25 -22.29
CA TYR A 196 -18.33 6.18 -21.34
C TYR A 196 -17.73 7.60 -21.34
N ALA A 197 -16.91 7.97 -22.34
CA ALA A 197 -16.21 9.27 -22.38
C ALA A 197 -17.16 10.47 -22.31
N ASP A 198 -18.36 10.36 -22.85
CA ASP A 198 -19.32 11.46 -22.90
C ASP A 198 -20.06 11.68 -21.57
N GLU A 199 -20.06 10.69 -20.67
CA GLU A 199 -20.84 10.71 -19.44
C GLU A 199 -20.11 11.40 -18.28
N THR A 200 -18.76 11.29 -18.25
CA THR A 200 -17.94 11.76 -17.13
C THR A 200 -16.65 12.40 -17.61
N GLU A 201 -15.98 13.12 -16.72
CA GLU A 201 -14.62 13.60 -16.95
C GLU A 201 -13.65 12.60 -16.29
N LEU A 202 -12.76 12.00 -17.11
CA LEU A 202 -11.76 11.05 -16.63
C LEU A 202 -10.40 11.73 -16.44
N MET A 203 -9.80 11.52 -15.26
CA MET A 203 -8.45 11.99 -14.94
C MET A 203 -7.57 10.82 -14.49
N LEU A 204 -6.36 10.70 -15.02
CA LEU A 204 -5.43 9.59 -14.74
C LEU A 204 -4.19 10.05 -13.98
N GLN A 205 -3.82 9.32 -12.95
CA GLN A 205 -2.53 9.48 -12.28
C GLN A 205 -1.40 9.14 -13.25
N LYS A 206 -0.45 10.06 -13.45
CA LYS A 206 0.78 9.82 -14.22
C LYS A 206 1.84 9.12 -13.36
N ASN A 207 2.76 8.41 -14.02
CA ASN A 207 3.97 7.93 -13.38
C ASN A 207 4.88 9.11 -13.01
N ASN A 208 5.53 9.03 -11.86
CA ASN A 208 6.56 9.99 -11.42
C ASN A 208 6.09 11.45 -11.44
N MET A 209 4.85 11.71 -10.98
CA MET A 209 4.34 13.08 -10.85
C MET A 209 5.24 13.89 -9.92
N SER A 210 5.59 15.10 -10.36
CA SER A 210 6.20 16.12 -9.52
C SER A 210 5.20 16.60 -8.45
N GLU A 211 5.69 17.30 -7.43
CA GLU A 211 4.82 17.86 -6.39
C GLU A 211 3.78 18.84 -7.00
N ALA A 212 4.19 19.69 -7.95
CA ALA A 212 3.30 20.61 -8.64
C ALA A 212 2.19 19.89 -9.44
N GLU A 213 2.53 18.81 -10.17
CA GLU A 213 1.52 18.01 -10.88
C GLU A 213 0.57 17.28 -9.92
N ARG A 214 1.06 16.90 -8.74
CA ARG A 214 0.23 16.31 -7.68
C ARG A 214 -0.75 17.34 -7.12
N GLU A 215 -0.29 18.56 -6.83
CA GLU A 215 -1.15 19.66 -6.38
C GLU A 215 -2.20 19.99 -7.41
N GLU A 216 -1.83 20.14 -8.69
CA GLU A 216 -2.76 20.38 -9.80
C GLU A 216 -3.84 19.27 -9.89
N PHE A 217 -3.42 18.01 -9.76
CA PHE A 217 -4.35 16.87 -9.74
C PHE A 217 -5.36 16.97 -8.58
N LEU A 218 -4.92 17.38 -7.39
CA LEU A 218 -5.78 17.51 -6.21
C LEU A 218 -6.69 18.74 -6.27
N ASP A 219 -6.25 19.83 -6.89
CA ASP A 219 -7.03 21.06 -7.03
C ASP A 219 -8.30 20.83 -7.88
N ARG A 220 -8.25 19.89 -8.85
CA ARG A 220 -9.43 19.49 -9.63
C ARG A 220 -10.60 19.00 -8.76
N PHE A 221 -10.33 18.41 -7.60
CA PHE A 221 -11.37 17.99 -6.67
C PHE A 221 -12.03 19.14 -5.91
N SER A 222 -11.47 20.34 -6.00
CA SER A 222 -12.00 21.54 -5.37
C SER A 222 -12.85 22.38 -6.33
N GLU A 223 -12.74 22.13 -7.63
CA GLU A 223 -13.49 22.81 -8.66
C GLU A 223 -14.96 22.35 -8.64
N LYS A 224 -15.88 23.29 -8.68
CA LYS A 224 -17.29 22.98 -8.91
C LYS A 224 -17.50 22.68 -10.38
N SER A 225 -17.97 21.49 -10.65
CA SER A 225 -18.29 21.05 -12.02
C SER A 225 -19.71 20.49 -12.07
N ASP A 226 -20.40 20.75 -13.17
CA ASP A 226 -21.70 20.12 -13.47
C ASP A 226 -21.52 18.69 -14.00
N ARG A 227 -20.29 18.27 -14.25
CA ARG A 227 -19.94 16.90 -14.68
C ARG A 227 -19.26 16.13 -13.56
N THR A 228 -19.52 14.85 -13.53
CA THR A 228 -18.86 13.93 -12.60
C THR A 228 -17.37 13.79 -12.98
N LEU A 229 -16.48 14.04 -12.00
CA LEU A 229 -15.04 13.77 -12.11
C LEU A 229 -14.74 12.35 -11.63
N VAL A 230 -14.09 11.57 -12.47
CA VAL A 230 -13.62 10.21 -12.12
C VAL A 230 -12.10 10.19 -12.22
N ALA A 231 -11.42 10.14 -11.07
CA ALA A 231 -9.96 10.11 -11.03
C ALA A 231 -9.46 8.68 -10.82
N PHE A 232 -8.61 8.20 -11.69
CA PHE A 232 -7.96 6.89 -11.55
C PHE A 232 -6.56 7.06 -10.95
N GLY A 233 -6.28 6.29 -9.90
CA GLY A 233 -5.00 6.32 -9.19
C GLY A 233 -4.54 4.92 -8.77
N ILE A 234 -3.30 4.85 -8.26
CA ILE A 234 -2.70 3.60 -7.81
C ILE A 234 -2.88 3.44 -6.31
N MET A 235 -3.34 2.27 -5.90
CA MET A 235 -3.51 1.88 -4.51
C MET A 235 -2.16 1.83 -3.79
N GLY A 236 -2.04 2.54 -2.65
CA GLY A 236 -0.78 2.69 -1.92
C GLY A 236 0.25 3.58 -2.62
N GLY A 237 -0.15 4.32 -3.68
CA GLY A 237 0.65 5.38 -4.30
C GLY A 237 0.44 6.74 -3.62
N ILE A 238 0.92 7.80 -4.27
CA ILE A 238 0.92 9.19 -3.76
C ILE A 238 -0.47 9.72 -3.37
N PHE A 239 -1.54 9.15 -3.92
CA PHE A 239 -2.94 9.46 -3.57
C PHE A 239 -3.56 8.44 -2.59
N GLY A 240 -2.89 7.35 -2.29
CA GLY A 240 -3.26 6.39 -1.24
C GLY A 240 -3.01 6.93 0.16
N GLU A 241 -2.05 7.86 0.31
CA GLU A 241 -1.65 8.47 1.58
C GLU A 241 -1.55 10.01 1.44
N GLY A 242 -1.76 10.73 2.55
CA GLY A 242 -1.50 12.17 2.61
C GLY A 242 -2.43 13.10 1.84
N ILE A 243 -3.57 12.62 1.31
CA ILE A 243 -4.60 13.50 0.73
C ILE A 243 -5.76 13.68 1.71
N ASP A 244 -6.30 14.90 1.79
CA ASP A 244 -7.40 15.28 2.68
C ASP A 244 -8.51 15.96 1.87
N LEU A 245 -9.33 15.13 1.23
CA LEU A 245 -10.48 15.57 0.43
C LEU A 245 -11.74 15.47 1.29
N LYS A 246 -12.02 16.50 2.08
CA LYS A 246 -13.19 16.59 2.97
C LYS A 246 -14.43 17.06 2.25
N ASN A 247 -15.58 16.76 2.83
CA ASN A 247 -16.91 17.14 2.36
C ASN A 247 -17.15 16.63 0.91
N ASP A 248 -17.83 17.42 0.10
CA ASP A 248 -18.19 17.05 -1.27
C ASP A 248 -17.00 16.93 -2.24
N ARG A 249 -15.76 17.14 -1.77
CA ARG A 249 -14.57 16.98 -2.61
C ARG A 249 -14.35 15.52 -3.05
N LEU A 250 -14.83 14.54 -2.27
CA LEU A 250 -14.77 13.12 -2.64
C LEU A 250 -16.01 12.40 -2.09
N ILE A 251 -16.93 12.06 -2.95
CA ILE A 251 -18.18 11.39 -2.56
C ILE A 251 -18.17 9.87 -2.85
N GLY A 252 -17.12 9.36 -3.48
CA GLY A 252 -17.00 7.92 -3.70
C GLY A 252 -15.60 7.42 -3.93
N ALA A 253 -15.30 6.24 -3.39
CA ALA A 253 -14.07 5.50 -3.65
C ALA A 253 -14.39 4.10 -4.18
N ILE A 254 -13.76 3.74 -5.29
CA ILE A 254 -13.87 2.41 -5.89
C ILE A 254 -12.49 1.76 -5.82
N VAL A 255 -12.39 0.60 -5.19
CA VAL A 255 -11.12 -0.10 -4.99
C VAL A 255 -11.12 -1.37 -5.84
N VAL A 256 -10.25 -1.41 -6.83
CA VAL A 256 -10.13 -2.51 -7.78
C VAL A 256 -9.09 -3.51 -7.28
N GLY A 257 -9.55 -4.69 -6.87
CA GLY A 257 -8.69 -5.76 -6.35
C GLY A 257 -8.30 -5.63 -4.89
N THR A 258 -7.65 -6.67 -4.40
CA THR A 258 -7.35 -6.85 -2.96
C THR A 258 -6.04 -6.20 -2.50
N GLY A 259 -5.43 -5.35 -3.31
CA GLY A 259 -4.25 -4.57 -2.93
C GLY A 259 -2.95 -5.38 -2.76
N LEU A 260 -2.95 -6.67 -3.10
CA LEU A 260 -1.76 -7.52 -2.93
C LEU A 260 -0.53 -6.86 -3.56
N PRO A 261 0.59 -6.75 -2.82
CA PRO A 261 1.86 -6.31 -3.37
C PRO A 261 2.31 -7.17 -4.56
N GLN A 262 3.12 -6.60 -5.43
CA GLN A 262 3.78 -7.36 -6.49
C GLN A 262 4.76 -8.38 -5.87
N ILE A 263 4.93 -9.51 -6.56
CA ILE A 263 5.93 -10.52 -6.18
C ILE A 263 7.32 -9.89 -6.37
N SER A 264 8.15 -9.99 -5.34
CA SER A 264 9.54 -9.57 -5.32
C SER A 264 10.36 -10.53 -4.48
N ASN A 265 11.69 -10.48 -4.59
CA ASN A 265 12.59 -11.30 -3.79
C ASN A 265 12.36 -11.05 -2.28
N GLU A 266 12.19 -9.79 -1.86
CA GLU A 266 11.86 -9.45 -0.47
C GLU A 266 10.55 -10.08 -0.01
N ARG A 267 9.51 -10.06 -0.84
CA ARG A 267 8.22 -10.67 -0.50
C ARG A 267 8.31 -12.19 -0.41
N THR A 268 9.12 -12.80 -1.25
CA THR A 268 9.39 -14.24 -1.20
C THR A 268 10.14 -14.60 0.08
N ILE A 269 11.22 -13.88 0.40
CA ILE A 269 11.99 -14.07 1.63
C ILE A 269 11.10 -13.89 2.87
N LEU A 270 10.29 -12.83 2.91
CA LEU A 270 9.37 -12.56 4.02
C LEU A 270 8.33 -13.68 4.17
N LYS A 271 7.77 -14.14 3.05
CA LYS A 271 6.82 -15.25 3.03
C LYS A 271 7.46 -16.52 3.59
N ASP A 272 8.63 -16.89 3.10
CA ASP A 272 9.30 -18.12 3.49
C ASP A 272 9.70 -18.11 4.98
N TYR A 273 10.14 -16.95 5.49
CA TYR A 273 10.41 -16.75 6.91
C TYR A 273 9.17 -16.99 7.78
N TYR A 274 8.03 -16.34 7.49
CA TYR A 274 6.82 -16.51 8.28
C TYR A 274 6.08 -17.82 8.00
N ASP A 275 6.29 -18.48 6.88
CA ASP A 275 5.83 -19.86 6.67
C ASP A 275 6.57 -20.82 7.60
N ALA A 276 7.87 -20.65 7.81
CA ALA A 276 8.67 -21.44 8.73
C ALA A 276 8.34 -21.14 10.20
N GLU A 277 8.13 -19.87 10.53
CA GLU A 277 7.90 -19.42 11.91
C GLU A 277 6.51 -19.79 12.44
N ASN A 278 5.46 -19.57 11.65
CA ASN A 278 4.06 -19.70 12.11
C ASN A 278 3.06 -20.17 11.05
N GLY A 279 3.51 -20.55 9.85
CA GLY A 279 2.63 -21.03 8.75
C GLY A 279 1.79 -19.93 8.09
N CYS A 280 2.06 -18.66 8.34
CA CYS A 280 1.27 -17.52 7.86
C CYS A 280 2.01 -16.64 6.86
N GLY A 281 3.01 -17.17 6.15
CA GLY A 281 3.88 -16.37 5.28
C GLY A 281 3.14 -15.59 4.20
N PHE A 282 2.13 -16.19 3.56
CA PHE A 282 1.33 -15.47 2.58
C PHE A 282 0.57 -14.29 3.18
N ASP A 283 0.07 -14.43 4.40
CA ASP A 283 -0.66 -13.38 5.11
C ASP A 283 0.25 -12.20 5.43
N TYR A 284 1.42 -12.48 5.99
CA TYR A 284 2.40 -11.45 6.36
C TYR A 284 3.00 -10.74 5.14
N ALA A 285 3.35 -11.48 4.09
CA ALA A 285 3.98 -10.91 2.92
C ALA A 285 3.01 -10.20 1.97
N PHE A 286 1.74 -10.65 1.88
CA PHE A 286 0.83 -10.20 0.83
C PHE A 286 -0.53 -9.74 1.35
N ARG A 287 -1.28 -10.58 2.12
CA ARG A 287 -2.67 -10.30 2.44
C ARG A 287 -2.82 -9.12 3.40
N TYR A 288 -2.07 -9.09 4.50
CA TYR A 288 -2.15 -7.99 5.47
C TYR A 288 -1.68 -6.65 4.89
N PRO A 289 -0.53 -6.56 4.20
CA PRO A 289 -0.17 -5.33 3.50
C PRO A 289 -1.16 -4.92 2.41
N GLY A 290 -1.78 -5.91 1.75
CA GLY A 290 -2.78 -5.67 0.71
C GLY A 290 -4.05 -5.03 1.28
N ILE A 291 -4.65 -5.65 2.29
CA ILE A 291 -5.88 -5.14 2.89
C ILE A 291 -5.68 -3.76 3.54
N ASN A 292 -4.51 -3.48 4.08
CA ASN A 292 -4.20 -2.15 4.59
C ASN A 292 -4.32 -1.06 3.54
N LYS A 293 -3.83 -1.30 2.33
CA LYS A 293 -4.00 -0.37 1.21
C LYS A 293 -5.46 -0.17 0.84
N VAL A 294 -6.26 -1.26 0.88
CA VAL A 294 -7.71 -1.20 0.63
C VAL A 294 -8.41 -0.35 1.69
N LEU A 295 -8.11 -0.58 2.97
CA LEU A 295 -8.68 0.19 4.09
C LEU A 295 -8.28 1.67 4.02
N GLN A 296 -7.03 1.97 3.67
CA GLN A 296 -6.56 3.35 3.46
C GLN A 296 -7.28 4.03 2.31
N ALA A 297 -7.45 3.36 1.17
CA ALA A 297 -8.16 3.88 0.01
C ALA A 297 -9.65 4.12 0.33
N ALA A 298 -10.31 3.16 0.96
CA ALA A 298 -11.70 3.27 1.40
C ALA A 298 -11.91 4.38 2.43
N GLY A 299 -10.96 4.56 3.35
CA GLY A 299 -10.98 5.60 4.39
C GLY A 299 -10.83 7.04 3.87
N ARG A 300 -10.69 7.24 2.55
CA ARG A 300 -10.64 8.59 1.96
C ARG A 300 -12.01 9.26 1.86
N VAL A 301 -13.08 8.51 1.83
CA VAL A 301 -14.45 9.02 1.60
C VAL A 301 -15.05 9.66 2.85
N ILE A 302 -14.90 9.02 3.98
CA ILE A 302 -15.47 9.51 5.26
C ILE A 302 -14.33 10.01 6.15
N ARG A 303 -14.21 11.33 6.29
CA ARG A 303 -13.14 12.02 7.04
C ARG A 303 -13.69 12.86 8.19
N THR A 304 -14.94 13.28 8.07
CA THR A 304 -15.65 14.06 9.08
C THR A 304 -17.00 13.41 9.38
N THR A 305 -17.65 13.86 10.45
CA THR A 305 -19.01 13.40 10.80
C THR A 305 -20.06 13.85 9.80
N GLU A 306 -19.76 14.84 8.95
CA GLU A 306 -20.67 15.38 7.94
C GLU A 306 -20.53 14.68 6.58
N ASP A 307 -19.42 13.99 6.35
CA ASP A 307 -19.15 13.33 5.07
C ASP A 307 -20.14 12.21 4.80
N THR A 308 -20.52 12.12 3.54
CA THR A 308 -21.42 11.10 3.02
C THR A 308 -20.84 10.53 1.73
N GLY A 309 -20.89 9.21 1.55
CA GLY A 309 -20.35 8.66 0.33
C GLY A 309 -20.44 7.17 0.13
N VAL A 310 -19.99 6.74 -1.02
CA VAL A 310 -20.03 5.35 -1.49
C VAL A 310 -18.63 4.75 -1.53
N ILE A 311 -18.50 3.56 -0.98
CA ILE A 311 -17.30 2.74 -1.07
C ILE A 311 -17.67 1.45 -1.79
N LEU A 312 -16.99 1.18 -2.92
CA LEU A 312 -17.18 -0.05 -3.69
C LEU A 312 -15.88 -0.83 -3.77
N LEU A 313 -15.88 -2.08 -3.34
CA LEU A 313 -14.76 -3.00 -3.45
C LEU A 313 -15.00 -3.99 -4.59
N LEU A 314 -14.14 -3.98 -5.60
CA LEU A 314 -14.26 -4.77 -6.81
C LEU A 314 -13.31 -5.98 -6.82
N ASP A 315 -13.67 -7.02 -6.09
CA ASP A 315 -13.08 -8.36 -6.20
C ASP A 315 -13.91 -9.37 -5.40
N GLU A 316 -14.22 -10.53 -5.98
CA GLU A 316 -14.95 -11.62 -5.33
C GLU A 316 -14.26 -12.14 -4.05
N ARG A 317 -12.92 -12.00 -3.96
CA ARG A 317 -12.13 -12.45 -2.81
C ARG A 317 -12.47 -11.73 -1.51
N PHE A 318 -13.03 -10.53 -1.58
CA PHE A 318 -13.47 -9.81 -0.38
C PHE A 318 -14.54 -10.56 0.43
N TRP A 319 -15.23 -11.54 -0.18
CA TRP A 319 -16.19 -12.41 0.50
C TRP A 319 -15.57 -13.70 1.04
N GLN A 320 -14.27 -13.93 0.87
CA GLN A 320 -13.60 -15.09 1.44
C GLN A 320 -13.37 -14.90 2.94
N ARG A 321 -13.47 -15.99 3.70
CA ARG A 321 -13.36 -15.98 5.17
C ARG A 321 -12.06 -15.35 5.66
N GLU A 322 -10.97 -15.52 4.92
CA GLU A 322 -9.66 -14.99 5.25
C GLU A 322 -9.60 -13.45 5.20
N TYR A 323 -10.46 -12.80 4.42
CA TYR A 323 -10.60 -11.35 4.39
C TYR A 323 -11.62 -10.86 5.43
N ASP A 324 -12.62 -11.66 5.76
CA ASP A 324 -13.68 -11.31 6.70
C ASP A 324 -13.13 -10.92 8.09
N LEU A 325 -12.07 -11.60 8.52
CA LEU A 325 -11.39 -11.36 9.79
C LEU A 325 -10.50 -10.09 9.80
N LEU A 326 -10.32 -9.45 8.65
CA LEU A 326 -9.43 -8.30 8.47
C LEU A 326 -10.19 -6.97 8.37
N TYR A 327 -11.53 -7.02 8.37
CA TYR A 327 -12.34 -5.81 8.28
C TYR A 327 -12.51 -5.13 9.64
N PRO A 328 -12.59 -3.78 9.64
CA PRO A 328 -13.03 -3.03 10.81
C PRO A 328 -14.45 -3.48 11.23
N ARG A 329 -14.76 -3.39 12.52
CA ARG A 329 -16.06 -3.79 13.06
C ARG A 329 -17.23 -3.04 12.42
N GLU A 330 -17.02 -1.77 12.09
CA GLU A 330 -17.98 -0.91 11.40
C GLU A 330 -18.28 -1.34 9.97
N TRP A 331 -17.53 -2.27 9.39
CA TRP A 331 -17.79 -2.83 8.05
C TRP A 331 -18.75 -4.04 8.11
N SER A 332 -19.38 -4.30 9.26
CA SER A 332 -20.41 -5.34 9.41
C SER A 332 -21.67 -5.08 8.56
N ASP A 333 -21.90 -3.82 8.15
CA ASP A 333 -23.02 -3.37 7.32
C ASP A 333 -22.78 -3.49 5.80
N ARG A 334 -21.64 -4.09 5.39
CA ARG A 334 -21.27 -4.29 3.98
C ARG A 334 -22.33 -5.05 3.19
N LYS A 335 -22.62 -4.58 1.97
CA LYS A 335 -23.68 -5.14 1.12
C LYS A 335 -23.06 -5.88 -0.09
N PRO A 336 -23.53 -7.10 -0.42
CA PRO A 336 -23.15 -7.75 -1.66
C PRO A 336 -23.77 -7.04 -2.85
N CYS A 337 -23.02 -6.94 -3.95
CA CYS A 337 -23.55 -6.44 -5.21
C CYS A 337 -23.00 -7.23 -6.41
N ASN A 338 -23.68 -7.10 -7.52
CA ASN A 338 -23.24 -7.56 -8.83
C ASN A 338 -23.48 -6.45 -9.86
N ILE A 339 -22.98 -6.63 -11.07
CA ILE A 339 -23.08 -5.61 -12.12
C ILE A 339 -24.53 -5.22 -12.44
N ALA A 340 -25.48 -6.13 -12.27
CA ALA A 340 -26.90 -5.87 -12.57
C ALA A 340 -27.62 -5.03 -11.51
N ASN A 341 -27.13 -5.03 -10.26
CA ASN A 341 -27.84 -4.36 -9.16
C ASN A 341 -27.08 -3.20 -8.50
N VAL A 342 -25.79 -3.03 -8.77
CA VAL A 342 -24.95 -2.02 -8.10
C VAL A 342 -25.47 -0.60 -8.34
N GLY A 343 -25.89 -0.25 -9.56
CA GLY A 343 -26.43 1.08 -9.88
C GLY A 343 -27.66 1.40 -9.03
N LYS A 344 -28.61 0.45 -8.96
CA LYS A 344 -29.80 0.62 -8.11
C LYS A 344 -29.45 0.75 -6.63
N LEU A 345 -28.52 -0.07 -6.14
CA LEU A 345 -28.08 -0.02 -4.74
C LEU A 345 -27.50 1.36 -4.37
N VAL A 346 -26.74 1.97 -5.29
CA VAL A 346 -26.16 3.30 -5.10
C VAL A 346 -27.20 4.40 -5.23
N ALA A 347 -28.13 4.30 -6.19
CA ALA A 347 -29.24 5.24 -6.34
C ALA A 347 -30.13 5.26 -5.07
N ASP A 348 -30.57 4.08 -4.60
CA ASP A 348 -31.38 3.93 -3.39
C ASP A 348 -30.67 4.53 -2.15
N PHE A 349 -29.35 4.44 -2.07
CA PHE A 349 -28.57 5.07 -0.98
C PHE A 349 -28.63 6.60 -1.07
N TRP A 350 -28.40 7.18 -2.24
CA TRP A 350 -28.42 8.63 -2.41
C TRP A 350 -29.82 9.26 -2.24
N GLU A 351 -30.89 8.51 -2.51
CA GLU A 351 -32.27 8.95 -2.26
C GLU A 351 -32.64 8.99 -0.77
N GLN A 352 -31.91 8.25 0.09
CA GLN A 352 -32.16 8.16 1.54
C GLN A 352 -31.43 9.23 2.35
N ILE A 353 -30.51 9.95 1.73
CA ILE A 353 -29.64 10.97 2.35
C ILE A 353 -29.92 12.35 1.78
#